data_cf645bcb1aa39b8757bc2b3ee1d8ef4c
#
_entry.id   cf645bcb1aa39b8757bc2b3ee1d8ef4c
#
_cell.length_a   1.000
_cell.length_b   1.000
_cell.length_c   1.000
_cell.angle_alpha   90.00
_cell.angle_beta   90.00
_cell.angle_gamma   90.00
#
_symmetry.space_group_name_H-M   'P 1'
#
loop_
_entity.id
_entity.type
_entity.pdbx_description
1 polymer ?
#
loop_
_entity_poly.entity_id
_entity_poly.type
_entity_poly.pdbx_seq_one_letter_code
_entity_poly.pdbx_strand_id
1 'polypeptide(L)'
;TIPAIVLVYYFKKYEVNTKNTFIALGISVVILAAVLYGMIPGFVKVASWFELFFVNTCGLGFNSGVIIYLIVTAIILVWAVYETQTVKNEIRARISFIAALTMLGVPFLGSGVILGLLIIAAMSVLLFIKKEWNYKWLNTIVLCAMVMLIGYSSYTMIVIRSMANTPMDQNSPEDVFSLQSYLNREQYGDRPLFYGAMYSAPEILDIEGNMCVPRAKYGNTVWQQKVKTSADEKDSYESLGKRQTGYEMDSRFKMLFPRMYSSQGHHVTAYKDWGNVKGKRITVDRCGRQETLVMPTMGENLRFFFSYQVNFMYWRYFMWNFAGRQNDLQSHG
;
A
#
# COMPACT_ATOMS: atom_id res chain seq x y z
N THR A 1 -12.20 3.31 -11.68
CA THR A 1 -12.16 4.12 -12.94
C THR A 1 -11.17 3.57 -13.97
N ILE A 2 -9.90 3.28 -13.61
CA ILE A 2 -8.88 2.77 -14.56
C ILE A 2 -9.35 1.51 -15.32
N PRO A 3 -9.82 0.43 -14.66
CA PRO A 3 -10.33 -0.74 -15.36
C PRO A 3 -11.48 -0.44 -16.31
N ALA A 4 -12.40 0.46 -15.93
CA ALA A 4 -13.51 0.85 -16.78
C ALA A 4 -13.03 1.61 -18.01
N ILE A 5 -12.10 2.55 -17.88
CA ILE A 5 -11.51 3.29 -19.00
C ILE A 5 -10.79 2.35 -19.96
N VAL A 6 -10.02 1.39 -19.45
CA VAL A 6 -9.32 0.40 -20.26
C VAL A 6 -10.30 -0.48 -21.03
N LEU A 7 -11.39 -0.93 -20.40
CA LEU A 7 -12.43 -1.72 -21.07
C LEU A 7 -13.16 -0.91 -22.15
N VAL A 8 -13.55 0.34 -21.86
CA VAL A 8 -14.19 1.21 -22.84
C VAL A 8 -13.28 1.44 -24.04
N TYR A 9 -11.98 1.72 -23.79
CA TYR A 9 -11.00 1.88 -24.86
C TYR A 9 -10.84 0.62 -25.69
N TYR A 10 -10.75 -0.55 -25.03
CA TYR A 10 -10.64 -1.84 -25.69
C TYR A 10 -11.84 -2.13 -26.58
N PHE A 11 -13.07 -1.99 -26.08
CA PHE A 11 -14.29 -2.25 -26.84
C PHE A 11 -14.49 -1.29 -28.01
N LYS A 12 -13.98 -0.05 -27.90
CA LYS A 12 -14.08 0.94 -28.97
C LYS A 12 -13.07 0.70 -30.11
N LYS A 13 -11.92 0.11 -29.80
CA LYS A 13 -10.78 0.03 -30.73
C LYS A 13 -10.54 -1.36 -31.30
N TYR A 14 -10.94 -2.41 -30.61
CA TYR A 14 -10.64 -3.80 -30.97
C TYR A 14 -11.90 -4.65 -31.05
N GLU A 15 -11.83 -5.72 -31.84
CA GLU A 15 -12.87 -6.74 -31.84
C GLU A 15 -12.95 -7.43 -30.47
N VAL A 16 -14.18 -7.60 -29.98
CA VAL A 16 -14.43 -8.14 -28.64
C VAL A 16 -14.17 -9.64 -28.64
N ASN A 17 -13.08 -10.02 -27.97
CA ASN A 17 -12.76 -11.41 -27.69
C ASN A 17 -12.72 -11.60 -26.17
N THR A 18 -13.46 -12.58 -25.66
CA THR A 18 -13.58 -12.87 -24.21
C THR A 18 -12.21 -13.02 -23.56
N LYS A 19 -11.29 -13.79 -24.17
CA LYS A 19 -9.94 -13.99 -23.64
C LYS A 19 -9.17 -12.67 -23.51
N ASN A 20 -9.17 -11.85 -24.58
CA ASN A 20 -8.45 -10.58 -24.58
C ASN A 20 -9.08 -9.55 -23.66
N THR A 21 -10.38 -9.59 -23.44
CA THR A 21 -11.09 -8.75 -22.47
C THR A 21 -10.65 -9.05 -21.05
N PHE A 22 -10.55 -10.33 -20.67
CA PHE A 22 -10.05 -10.71 -19.34
C PHE A 22 -8.57 -10.34 -19.17
N ILE A 23 -7.74 -10.48 -20.19
CA ILE A 23 -6.34 -10.04 -20.16
C ILE A 23 -6.25 -8.52 -19.95
N ALA A 24 -7.02 -7.73 -20.71
CA ALA A 24 -7.04 -6.28 -20.55
C ALA A 24 -7.51 -5.85 -19.16
N LEU A 25 -8.53 -6.51 -18.61
CA LEU A 25 -8.99 -6.28 -17.23
C LEU A 25 -7.91 -6.64 -16.22
N GLY A 26 -7.26 -7.80 -16.35
CA GLY A 26 -6.16 -8.22 -15.49
C GLY A 26 -5.00 -7.23 -15.49
N ILE A 27 -4.55 -6.80 -16.67
CA ILE A 27 -3.49 -5.80 -16.80
C ILE A 27 -3.90 -4.49 -16.13
N SER A 28 -5.13 -4.03 -16.29
CA SER A 28 -5.60 -2.78 -15.67
C SER A 28 -5.62 -2.85 -14.14
N VAL A 29 -5.95 -4.01 -13.57
CA VAL A 29 -5.89 -4.24 -12.11
C VAL A 29 -4.43 -4.24 -11.63
N VAL A 30 -3.52 -4.85 -12.38
CA VAL A 30 -2.07 -4.84 -12.06
C VAL A 30 -1.52 -3.41 -12.10
N ILE A 31 -1.87 -2.62 -13.12
CA ILE A 31 -1.46 -1.20 -13.19
C ILE A 31 -2.01 -0.43 -11.99
N LEU A 32 -3.28 -0.62 -11.65
CA LEU A 32 -3.89 0.02 -10.48
C LEU A 32 -3.16 -0.35 -9.19
N ALA A 33 -2.85 -1.63 -8.99
CA ALA A 33 -2.10 -2.10 -7.84
C ALA A 33 -0.67 -1.51 -7.80
N ALA A 34 0.03 -1.46 -8.94
CA ALA A 34 1.37 -0.86 -9.04
C ALA A 34 1.37 0.63 -8.69
N VAL A 35 0.33 1.36 -9.06
CA VAL A 35 0.20 2.78 -8.69
C VAL A 35 -0.10 2.94 -7.20
N LEU A 36 -1.10 2.22 -6.68
CA LEU A 36 -1.57 2.41 -5.30
C LEU A 36 -0.59 1.87 -4.25
N TYR A 37 0.04 0.74 -4.52
CA TYR A 37 0.93 0.06 -3.56
C TYR A 37 2.41 0.21 -3.87
N GLY A 38 2.76 0.57 -5.10
CA GLY A 38 4.14 0.81 -5.54
C GLY A 38 4.47 2.29 -5.58
N MET A 39 3.93 3.01 -6.55
CA MET A 39 4.34 4.38 -6.84
C MET A 39 4.09 5.36 -5.69
N ILE A 40 2.88 5.37 -5.12
CA ILE A 40 2.51 6.37 -4.10
C ILE A 40 3.32 6.19 -2.80
N PRO A 41 3.27 5.01 -2.12
CA PRO A 41 4.05 4.82 -0.90
C PRO A 41 5.55 4.69 -1.18
N GLY A 42 5.93 4.13 -2.35
CA GLY A 42 7.32 3.96 -2.75
C GLY A 42 8.03 5.29 -2.98
N PHE A 43 7.38 6.26 -3.59
CA PHE A 43 7.93 7.60 -3.80
C PHE A 43 8.33 8.27 -2.48
N VAL A 44 7.42 8.26 -1.50
CA VAL A 44 7.68 8.82 -0.17
C VAL A 44 8.73 8.01 0.60
N LYS A 45 8.76 6.69 0.38
CA LYS A 45 9.77 5.81 0.99
C LYS A 45 11.18 6.11 0.47
N VAL A 46 11.35 6.29 -0.83
CA VAL A 46 12.66 6.68 -1.39
C VAL A 46 13.05 8.08 -0.91
N ALA A 47 12.10 9.02 -0.86
CA ALA A 47 12.32 10.35 -0.28
C ALA A 47 12.83 10.27 1.17
N SER A 48 12.25 9.38 1.99
CA SER A 48 12.68 9.19 3.39
C SER A 48 14.11 8.65 3.51
N TRP A 49 14.56 7.79 2.57
CA TRP A 49 15.95 7.33 2.54
C TRP A 49 16.92 8.42 2.16
N PHE A 50 16.55 9.27 1.19
CA PHE A 50 17.35 10.46 0.85
C PHE A 50 17.45 11.40 2.04
N GLU A 51 16.35 11.65 2.74
CA GLU A 51 16.33 12.51 3.92
C GLU A 51 17.28 11.99 5.01
N LEU A 52 17.19 10.72 5.37
CA LEU A 52 18.08 10.11 6.36
C LEU A 52 19.55 10.19 5.92
N PHE A 53 19.84 9.94 4.66
CA PHE A 53 21.22 9.99 4.17
C PHE A 53 21.78 11.42 4.24
N PHE A 54 21.07 12.41 3.71
CA PHE A 54 21.59 13.78 3.63
C PHE A 54 21.60 14.48 4.99
N VAL A 55 20.63 14.22 5.86
CA VAL A 55 20.60 14.84 7.18
C VAL A 55 21.55 14.12 8.14
N ASN A 56 21.40 12.80 8.32
CA ASN A 56 22.18 12.08 9.34
C ASN A 56 23.64 11.82 8.93
N THR A 57 23.91 11.60 7.62
CA THR A 57 25.26 11.25 7.15
C THR A 57 26.00 12.48 6.67
N CYS A 58 25.36 13.34 5.84
CA CYS A 58 26.00 14.54 5.31
C CYS A 58 25.89 15.74 6.26
N GLY A 59 25.00 15.69 7.27
CA GLY A 59 24.83 16.76 8.26
C GLY A 59 24.18 18.02 7.70
N LEU A 60 23.32 17.88 6.66
CA LEU A 60 22.52 18.97 6.12
C LEU A 60 21.29 19.23 7.02
N GLY A 61 20.63 20.39 6.82
CA GLY A 61 19.42 20.72 7.57
C GLY A 61 18.22 19.83 7.21
N PHE A 62 17.22 19.78 8.08
CA PHE A 62 15.97 19.04 7.86
C PHE A 62 15.32 19.40 6.51
N ASN A 63 14.71 18.42 5.87
CA ASN A 63 14.05 18.49 4.55
C ASN A 63 15.00 18.68 3.35
N SER A 64 16.31 18.84 3.56
CA SER A 64 17.27 18.99 2.46
C SER A 64 17.34 17.74 1.58
N GLY A 65 17.29 16.54 2.17
CA GLY A 65 17.29 15.29 1.44
C GLY A 65 16.06 15.12 0.56
N VAL A 66 14.89 15.53 1.03
CA VAL A 66 13.65 15.52 0.24
C VAL A 66 13.76 16.46 -0.96
N ILE A 67 14.27 17.69 -0.74
CA ILE A 67 14.45 18.67 -1.84
C ILE A 67 15.43 18.13 -2.90
N ILE A 68 16.56 17.59 -2.48
CA ILE A 68 17.54 16.97 -3.38
C ILE A 68 16.90 15.81 -4.17
N TYR A 69 16.15 14.94 -3.49
CA TYR A 69 15.45 13.84 -4.13
C TYR A 69 14.46 14.32 -5.20
N LEU A 70 13.66 15.36 -4.92
CA LEU A 70 12.73 15.94 -5.88
C LEU A 70 13.43 16.47 -7.12
N ILE A 71 14.55 17.20 -6.94
CA ILE A 71 15.36 17.73 -8.04
C ILE A 71 15.95 16.58 -8.87
N VAL A 72 16.58 15.59 -8.23
CA VAL A 72 17.17 14.43 -8.92
C VAL A 72 16.11 13.65 -9.69
N THR A 73 14.95 13.43 -9.07
CA THR A 73 13.84 12.73 -9.72
C THR A 73 13.34 13.50 -10.94
N ALA A 74 13.18 14.82 -10.85
CA ALA A 74 12.76 15.65 -11.98
C ALA A 74 13.77 15.56 -13.15
N ILE A 75 15.07 15.65 -12.85
CA ILE A 75 16.13 15.52 -13.87
C ILE A 75 16.08 14.15 -14.55
N ILE A 76 15.94 13.07 -13.76
CA ILE A 76 15.89 11.70 -14.29
C ILE A 76 14.62 11.47 -15.12
N LEU A 77 13.47 12.01 -14.71
CA LEU A 77 12.24 11.93 -15.50
C LEU A 77 12.36 12.65 -16.84
N VAL A 78 12.90 13.87 -16.86
CA VAL A 78 13.12 14.62 -18.10
C VAL A 78 14.11 13.86 -19.01
N TRP A 79 15.17 13.33 -18.45
CA TRP A 79 16.13 12.50 -19.19
C TRP A 79 15.46 11.23 -19.76
N ALA A 80 14.64 10.54 -18.99
CA ALA A 80 13.95 9.34 -19.42
C ALA A 80 12.93 9.64 -20.54
N VAL A 81 12.17 10.73 -20.44
CA VAL A 81 11.26 11.17 -21.52
C VAL A 81 12.03 11.46 -22.80
N TYR A 82 13.15 12.21 -22.69
CA TYR A 82 13.98 12.55 -23.84
C TYR A 82 14.56 11.30 -24.53
N GLU A 83 15.20 10.39 -23.76
CA GLU A 83 15.83 9.19 -24.33
C GLU A 83 14.81 8.19 -24.90
N THR A 84 13.65 8.02 -24.25
CA THR A 84 12.59 7.12 -24.75
C THR A 84 11.82 7.68 -25.93
N GLN A 85 11.81 9.01 -26.11
CA GLN A 85 11.18 9.66 -27.25
C GLN A 85 12.10 9.70 -28.49
N THR A 86 13.38 10.05 -28.29
CA THR A 86 14.33 10.21 -29.40
C THR A 86 14.99 8.91 -29.86
N VAL A 87 15.16 7.98 -28.93
CA VAL A 87 15.78 6.64 -29.11
C VAL A 87 17.09 6.68 -29.93
N LYS A 88 17.97 7.63 -29.65
CA LYS A 88 19.30 7.69 -30.28
C LYS A 88 20.18 6.53 -29.89
N ASN A 89 20.02 6.01 -28.67
CA ASN A 89 20.73 4.88 -28.13
C ASN A 89 19.78 4.03 -27.30
N GLU A 90 19.55 2.78 -27.72
CA GLU A 90 18.64 1.86 -27.06
C GLU A 90 19.03 1.54 -25.61
N ILE A 91 20.32 1.41 -25.33
CA ILE A 91 20.82 1.11 -23.98
C ILE A 91 20.49 2.26 -23.05
N ARG A 92 20.74 3.50 -23.50
CA ARG A 92 20.44 4.71 -22.70
C ARG A 92 18.94 4.86 -22.43
N ALA A 93 18.09 4.58 -23.44
CA ALA A 93 16.65 4.62 -23.27
C ALA A 93 16.14 3.57 -22.26
N ARG A 94 16.73 2.36 -22.25
CA ARG A 94 16.40 1.32 -21.25
C ARG A 94 16.87 1.68 -19.85
N ILE A 95 18.10 2.17 -19.71
CA ILE A 95 18.67 2.59 -18.42
C ILE A 95 17.87 3.77 -17.85
N SER A 96 17.58 4.79 -18.64
CA SER A 96 16.82 5.95 -18.18
C SER A 96 15.40 5.58 -17.75
N PHE A 97 14.76 4.64 -18.44
CA PHE A 97 13.45 4.11 -18.07
C PHE A 97 13.49 3.39 -16.71
N ILE A 98 14.48 2.49 -16.49
CA ILE A 98 14.66 1.80 -15.21
C ILE A 98 14.91 2.80 -14.09
N ALA A 99 15.83 3.77 -14.34
CA ALA A 99 16.14 4.81 -13.37
C ALA A 99 14.91 5.64 -13.00
N ALA A 100 14.08 6.02 -13.98
CA ALA A 100 12.84 6.75 -13.74
C ALA A 100 11.86 5.97 -12.85
N LEU A 101 11.60 4.69 -13.16
CA LEU A 101 10.72 3.86 -12.35
C LEU A 101 11.27 3.60 -10.94
N THR A 102 12.59 3.48 -10.81
CA THR A 102 13.26 3.32 -9.51
C THR A 102 13.10 4.58 -8.66
N MET A 103 13.34 5.78 -9.23
CA MET A 103 13.13 7.04 -8.53
C MET A 103 11.67 7.29 -8.18
N LEU A 104 10.73 6.84 -9.01
CA LEU A 104 9.30 6.89 -8.68
C LEU A 104 8.87 5.89 -7.59
N GLY A 105 9.80 5.08 -7.09
CA GLY A 105 9.54 4.12 -6.01
C GLY A 105 8.75 2.88 -6.43
N VAL A 106 8.44 2.72 -7.73
CA VAL A 106 7.60 1.61 -8.24
C VAL A 106 8.12 0.22 -7.84
N PRO A 107 9.43 -0.08 -7.84
CA PRO A 107 9.95 -1.38 -7.44
C PRO A 107 9.81 -1.66 -5.93
N PHE A 108 9.69 -0.63 -5.10
CA PHE A 108 9.68 -0.75 -3.64
C PHE A 108 8.26 -1.00 -3.08
N LEU A 109 7.59 -2.02 -3.61
CA LEU A 109 6.28 -2.49 -3.15
C LEU A 109 6.33 -2.84 -1.66
N GLY A 110 5.61 -2.12 -0.84
CA GLY A 110 5.66 -2.29 0.62
C GLY A 110 6.96 -1.77 1.25
N SER A 111 7.48 -2.46 2.26
CA SER A 111 8.64 -2.01 3.05
C SER A 111 9.97 -2.69 2.70
N GLY A 112 9.98 -3.62 1.74
CA GLY A 112 11.12 -4.50 1.50
C GLY A 112 12.15 -3.94 0.50
N VAL A 113 13.33 -3.47 0.98
CA VAL A 113 14.46 -3.08 0.11
C VAL A 113 14.92 -4.25 -0.77
N ILE A 114 15.02 -5.45 -0.19
CA ILE A 114 15.46 -6.65 -0.91
C ILE A 114 14.50 -6.98 -2.05
N LEU A 115 13.19 -6.94 -1.80
CA LEU A 115 12.18 -7.16 -2.83
C LEU A 115 12.29 -6.09 -3.93
N GLY A 116 12.49 -4.84 -3.56
CA GLY A 116 12.70 -3.75 -4.53
C GLY A 116 13.91 -3.99 -5.44
N LEU A 117 15.04 -4.39 -4.87
CA LEU A 117 16.25 -4.72 -5.65
C LEU A 117 16.02 -5.93 -6.59
N LEU A 118 15.29 -6.96 -6.13
CA LEU A 118 14.91 -8.10 -6.98
C LEU A 118 14.02 -7.67 -8.15
N ILE A 119 13.05 -6.77 -7.90
CA ILE A 119 12.18 -6.24 -8.96
C ILE A 119 12.99 -5.41 -9.96
N ILE A 120 13.93 -4.56 -9.50
CA ILE A 120 14.83 -3.80 -10.39
C ILE A 120 15.66 -4.75 -11.24
N ALA A 121 16.24 -5.78 -10.64
CA ALA A 121 17.02 -6.79 -11.36
C ALA A 121 16.16 -7.51 -12.40
N ALA A 122 14.96 -7.97 -12.04
CA ALA A 122 14.03 -8.62 -12.95
C ALA A 122 13.61 -7.70 -14.11
N MET A 123 13.27 -6.44 -13.82
CA MET A 123 12.96 -5.44 -14.86
C MET A 123 14.14 -5.22 -15.80
N SER A 124 15.36 -5.11 -15.24
CA SER A 124 16.58 -4.95 -16.04
C SER A 124 16.77 -6.15 -16.96
N VAL A 125 16.70 -7.36 -16.41
CA VAL A 125 16.82 -8.61 -17.17
C VAL A 125 15.78 -8.67 -18.30
N LEU A 126 14.53 -8.39 -18.02
CA LEU A 126 13.44 -8.40 -19.02
C LEU A 126 13.68 -7.36 -20.11
N LEU A 127 14.11 -6.15 -19.76
CA LEU A 127 14.37 -5.08 -20.74
C LEU A 127 15.60 -5.35 -21.62
N PHE A 128 16.61 -6.06 -21.10
CA PHE A 128 17.83 -6.33 -21.86
C PHE A 128 17.80 -7.67 -22.63
N ILE A 129 17.03 -8.68 -22.19
CA ILE A 129 16.86 -9.94 -22.94
C ILE A 129 16.05 -9.72 -24.21
N LYS A 130 14.97 -8.98 -24.14
CA LYS A 130 14.13 -8.71 -25.31
C LYS A 130 14.81 -7.68 -26.20
N LYS A 131 15.21 -8.08 -27.41
CA LYS A 131 15.93 -7.22 -28.36
C LYS A 131 15.08 -6.10 -28.92
N GLU A 132 13.83 -6.39 -29.26
CA GLU A 132 12.91 -5.43 -29.88
C GLU A 132 11.86 -4.93 -28.88
N TRP A 133 12.00 -3.66 -28.50
CA TRP A 133 11.01 -2.96 -27.69
C TRP A 133 10.33 -1.86 -28.49
N ASN A 134 9.03 -1.72 -28.27
CA ASN A 134 8.33 -0.55 -28.76
C ASN A 134 8.53 0.62 -27.79
N TYR A 135 9.53 1.46 -28.04
CA TYR A 135 9.91 2.59 -27.20
C TYR A 135 8.77 3.61 -27.01
N LYS A 136 7.77 3.65 -27.91
CA LYS A 136 6.57 4.46 -27.69
C LYS A 136 5.80 4.05 -26.44
N TRP A 137 5.75 2.75 -26.12
CA TRP A 137 5.14 2.27 -24.88
C TRP A 137 5.95 2.67 -23.66
N LEU A 138 7.28 2.56 -23.69
CA LEU A 138 8.14 2.98 -22.59
C LEU A 138 7.99 4.48 -22.32
N ASN A 139 7.98 5.30 -23.39
CA ASN A 139 7.73 6.74 -23.27
C ASN A 139 6.35 7.04 -22.68
N THR A 140 5.29 6.36 -23.15
CA THR A 140 3.95 6.54 -22.63
C THR A 140 3.86 6.22 -21.14
N ILE A 141 4.52 5.14 -20.69
CA ILE A 141 4.55 4.76 -19.25
C ILE A 141 5.22 5.86 -18.43
N VAL A 142 6.38 6.37 -18.86
CA VAL A 142 7.09 7.45 -18.16
C VAL A 142 6.26 8.73 -18.13
N LEU A 143 5.64 9.11 -19.24
CA LEU A 143 4.76 10.29 -19.29
C LEU A 143 3.54 10.16 -18.40
N CYS A 144 2.86 9.00 -18.42
CA CYS A 144 1.74 8.75 -17.51
C CYS A 144 2.15 8.81 -16.04
N ALA A 145 3.31 8.23 -15.70
CA ALA A 145 3.83 8.27 -14.34
C ALA A 145 4.20 9.71 -13.92
N MET A 146 4.81 10.50 -14.82
CA MET A 146 5.13 11.90 -14.58
C MET A 146 3.86 12.73 -14.34
N VAL A 147 2.82 12.58 -15.17
CA VAL A 147 1.54 13.28 -14.99
C VAL A 147 0.87 12.88 -13.68
N MET A 148 0.90 11.59 -13.31
CA MET A 148 0.40 11.14 -12.02
C MET A 148 1.19 11.79 -10.86
N LEU A 149 2.51 11.87 -10.94
CA LEU A 149 3.32 12.52 -9.92
C LEU A 149 2.96 14.01 -9.75
N ILE A 150 2.74 14.72 -10.86
CA ILE A 150 2.25 16.11 -10.83
C ILE A 150 0.89 16.18 -10.10
N GLY A 151 -0.03 15.27 -10.39
CA GLY A 151 -1.30 15.20 -9.67
C GLY A 151 -1.12 14.93 -8.17
N TYR A 152 -0.21 14.03 -7.81
CA TYR A 152 0.11 13.71 -6.42
C TYR A 152 0.92 14.80 -5.70
N SER A 153 1.49 15.78 -6.39
CA SER A 153 2.15 16.92 -5.76
C SER A 153 1.19 17.73 -4.85
N SER A 154 -0.13 17.58 -5.05
CA SER A 154 -1.15 18.12 -4.15
C SER A 154 -1.02 17.63 -2.70
N TYR A 155 -0.43 16.45 -2.45
CA TYR A 155 -0.14 15.97 -1.09
C TYR A 155 0.90 16.86 -0.36
N THR A 156 1.73 17.60 -1.07
CA THR A 156 2.63 18.60 -0.48
C THR A 156 1.85 19.67 0.28
N MET A 157 0.63 20.01 -0.16
CA MET A 157 -0.24 20.95 0.55
C MET A 157 -0.66 20.42 1.93
N ILE A 158 -0.74 19.11 2.11
CA ILE A 158 -1.05 18.51 3.42
C ILE A 158 0.10 18.80 4.39
N VAL A 159 1.36 18.56 3.94
CA VAL A 159 2.55 18.83 4.75
C VAL A 159 2.65 20.33 5.10
N ILE A 160 2.49 21.21 4.11
CA ILE A 160 2.55 22.67 4.33
C ILE A 160 1.48 23.12 5.34
N ARG A 161 0.27 22.58 5.24
CA ARG A 161 -0.82 22.94 6.18
C ARG A 161 -0.60 22.35 7.56
N SER A 162 -0.05 21.15 7.67
CA SER A 162 0.31 20.53 8.94
C SER A 162 1.37 21.36 9.68
N MET A 163 2.43 21.78 8.98
CA MET A 163 3.47 22.66 9.54
C MET A 163 2.94 24.00 10.05
N ALA A 164 1.76 24.43 9.59
CA ALA A 164 1.10 25.64 10.06
C ALA A 164 0.28 25.42 11.36
N ASN A 165 0.33 24.22 11.96
CA ASN A 165 -0.35 23.87 13.22
C ASN A 165 -1.83 24.27 13.24
N THR A 166 -2.59 23.86 12.23
CA THR A 166 -4.02 24.14 12.12
C THR A 166 -4.81 23.40 13.19
N PRO A 167 -5.98 23.92 13.66
CA PRO A 167 -6.75 23.31 14.76
C PRO A 167 -7.21 21.86 14.50
N MET A 168 -7.30 21.44 13.23
CA MET A 168 -7.67 20.08 12.83
C MET A 168 -6.53 19.48 12.00
N ASP A 169 -5.43 19.11 12.66
CA ASP A 169 -4.29 18.48 12.05
C ASP A 169 -4.23 17.00 12.43
N GLN A 170 -4.88 16.16 11.62
CA GLN A 170 -4.94 14.72 11.88
C GLN A 170 -3.61 14.03 11.55
N ASN A 171 -2.98 13.45 12.56
CA ASN A 171 -1.69 12.76 12.54
C ASN A 171 -0.46 13.62 12.22
N SER A 172 -0.59 14.93 12.22
CA SER A 172 0.52 15.89 12.04
C SER A 172 1.57 15.44 11.03
N PRO A 173 1.21 15.32 9.72
CA PRO A 173 2.15 14.90 8.67
C PRO A 173 3.11 16.03 8.28
N GLU A 174 3.93 16.49 9.24
CA GLU A 174 4.83 17.63 9.10
C GLU A 174 6.13 17.31 8.35
N ASP A 175 6.52 16.04 8.35
CA ASP A 175 7.74 15.56 7.72
C ASP A 175 7.47 14.35 6.80
N VAL A 176 8.53 13.89 6.10
CA VAL A 176 8.42 12.76 5.16
C VAL A 176 8.07 11.44 5.85
N PHE A 177 8.43 11.25 7.12
CA PHE A 177 8.16 10.01 7.87
C PHE A 177 6.71 9.96 8.35
N SER A 178 6.23 11.06 8.91
CA SER A 178 4.83 11.21 9.34
C SER A 178 3.89 11.20 8.13
N LEU A 179 4.28 11.82 7.00
CA LEU A 179 3.55 11.71 5.74
C LEU A 179 3.49 10.27 5.23
N GLN A 180 4.58 9.50 5.34
CA GLN A 180 4.58 8.08 4.96
C GLN A 180 3.60 7.27 5.82
N SER A 181 3.60 7.46 7.13
CA SER A 181 2.66 6.81 8.05
C SER A 181 1.20 7.19 7.74
N TYR A 182 0.96 8.47 7.43
CA TYR A 182 -0.35 8.98 7.02
C TYR A 182 -0.85 8.33 5.72
N LEU A 183 -0.01 8.26 4.68
CA LEU A 183 -0.36 7.66 3.38
C LEU A 183 -0.55 6.15 3.48
N ASN A 184 0.23 5.47 4.30
CA ASN A 184 0.07 4.05 4.58
C ASN A 184 -1.15 3.74 5.46
N ARG A 185 -1.82 4.76 6.00
CA ARG A 185 -2.97 4.61 6.90
C ARG A 185 -2.66 3.74 8.13
N GLU A 186 -1.45 3.82 8.65
CA GLU A 186 -0.98 2.98 9.76
C GLU A 186 -1.83 3.13 11.03
N GLN A 187 -2.47 4.28 11.22
CA GLN A 187 -3.39 4.54 12.33
C GLN A 187 -4.64 3.65 12.34
N TYR A 188 -5.05 3.11 11.18
CA TYR A 188 -6.26 2.27 11.09
C TYR A 188 -5.96 0.78 11.28
N GLY A 189 -4.70 0.42 11.57
CA GLY A 189 -4.24 -0.95 11.72
C GLY A 189 -4.21 -1.75 10.42
N ASP A 190 -3.72 -2.98 10.52
CA ASP A 190 -3.60 -3.88 9.38
C ASP A 190 -4.96 -4.46 8.98
N ARG A 191 -5.35 -4.25 7.73
CA ARG A 191 -6.51 -4.89 7.10
C ARG A 191 -6.04 -5.85 6.02
N PRO A 192 -6.08 -7.16 6.26
CA PRO A 192 -5.57 -8.12 5.29
C PRO A 192 -6.45 -8.14 4.03
N LEU A 193 -5.85 -7.86 2.85
CA LEU A 193 -6.57 -7.86 1.57
C LEU A 193 -6.50 -9.22 0.89
N PHE A 194 -5.30 -9.80 0.77
CA PHE A 194 -5.06 -11.01 0.02
C PHE A 194 -4.87 -12.24 0.90
N TYR A 195 -4.13 -12.10 2.00
CA TYR A 195 -3.87 -13.19 2.92
C TYR A 195 -3.74 -12.65 4.35
N GLY A 196 -4.44 -13.27 5.30
CA GLY A 196 -4.39 -12.83 6.69
C GLY A 196 -5.30 -13.61 7.62
N ALA A 197 -5.25 -13.21 8.89
CA ALA A 197 -5.98 -13.85 9.96
C ALA A 197 -7.49 -13.57 9.89
N MET A 198 -8.27 -14.58 10.27
CA MET A 198 -9.71 -14.48 10.48
C MET A 198 -9.99 -13.99 11.90
N TYR A 199 -11.22 -13.54 12.16
CA TYR A 199 -11.65 -12.99 13.47
C TYR A 199 -11.42 -13.91 14.67
N SER A 200 -11.38 -15.21 14.43
CA SER A 200 -11.20 -16.23 15.46
C SER A 200 -9.74 -16.62 15.66
N ALA A 201 -8.80 -15.98 14.97
CA ALA A 201 -7.38 -16.27 15.11
C ALA A 201 -6.88 -15.87 16.49
N PRO A 202 -6.31 -16.81 17.27
CA PRO A 202 -5.67 -16.48 18.52
C PRO A 202 -4.29 -15.88 18.28
N GLU A 203 -3.86 -15.04 19.20
CA GLU A 203 -2.49 -14.51 19.26
C GLU A 203 -1.52 -15.64 19.62
N ILE A 204 -0.34 -15.63 19.01
CA ILE A 204 0.76 -16.51 19.39
C ILE A 204 1.31 -16.00 20.72
N LEU A 205 1.39 -16.89 21.71
CA LEU A 205 1.90 -16.58 23.02
C LEU A 205 3.33 -17.12 23.18
N ASP A 206 4.21 -16.28 23.73
CA ASP A 206 5.54 -16.67 24.15
C ASP A 206 5.58 -16.77 25.69
N ILE A 207 6.41 -17.66 26.22
CA ILE A 207 6.60 -17.82 27.65
C ILE A 207 7.79 -16.97 28.07
N GLU A 208 7.52 -15.87 28.76
CA GLU A 208 8.55 -15.02 29.36
C GLU A 208 8.54 -15.21 30.91
N GLY A 209 9.51 -15.98 31.41
CA GLY A 209 9.49 -16.41 32.81
C GLY A 209 8.28 -17.29 33.12
N ASN A 210 7.39 -16.84 34.02
CA ASN A 210 6.14 -17.54 34.36
C ASN A 210 4.89 -16.95 33.74
N MET A 211 5.03 -15.98 32.83
CA MET A 211 3.89 -15.31 32.17
C MET A 211 3.84 -15.63 30.71
N CYS A 212 2.62 -15.77 30.20
CA CYS A 212 2.34 -15.89 28.78
C CYS A 212 2.04 -14.52 28.20
N VAL A 213 2.91 -14.07 27.30
CA VAL A 213 2.83 -12.74 26.69
C VAL A 213 2.56 -12.90 25.21
N PRO A 214 1.61 -12.14 24.64
CA PRO A 214 1.38 -12.15 23.19
C PRO A 214 2.61 -11.67 22.45
N ARG A 215 3.03 -12.41 21.41
CA ARG A 215 4.15 -12.04 20.55
C ARG A 215 3.84 -10.79 19.77
N ALA A 216 4.57 -9.71 20.02
CA ALA A 216 4.38 -8.43 19.36
C ALA A 216 4.78 -8.50 17.87
N LYS A 217 3.94 -7.96 17.00
CA LYS A 217 4.26 -7.73 15.60
C LYS A 217 4.75 -6.30 15.42
N TYR A 218 5.95 -6.15 14.87
CA TYR A 218 6.55 -4.84 14.63
C TYR A 218 6.44 -4.44 13.16
N GLY A 219 6.16 -3.17 12.94
CA GLY A 219 6.10 -2.52 11.63
C GLY A 219 7.38 -1.74 11.29
N ASN A 220 7.20 -0.60 10.66
CA ASN A 220 8.29 0.29 10.27
C ASN A 220 8.97 0.94 11.48
N THR A 221 10.24 1.30 11.31
CA THR A 221 10.99 2.12 12.28
C THR A 221 10.39 3.52 12.30
N VAL A 222 10.15 4.04 13.50
CA VAL A 222 9.68 5.41 13.72
C VAL A 222 10.91 6.30 13.87
N TRP A 223 10.95 7.35 13.05
CA TRP A 223 12.00 8.36 13.08
C TRP A 223 11.43 9.66 13.63
N GLN A 224 12.20 10.33 14.49
CA GLN A 224 11.85 11.62 15.06
C GLN A 224 13.02 12.58 14.91
N GLN A 225 12.71 13.86 14.74
CA GLN A 225 13.72 14.91 14.76
C GLN A 225 14.30 15.00 16.18
N LYS A 226 15.63 14.90 16.28
CA LYS A 226 16.31 15.05 17.54
C LYS A 226 16.23 16.52 17.97
N VAL A 227 15.79 16.75 19.21
CA VAL A 227 15.79 18.10 19.79
C VAL A 227 17.23 18.53 20.05
N LYS A 228 17.63 19.67 19.50
CA LYS A 228 18.97 20.23 19.75
C LYS A 228 19.09 20.70 21.20
N THR A 229 20.19 20.32 21.83
CA THR A 229 20.56 20.79 23.16
C THR A 229 21.48 22.02 23.09
N SER A 230 22.13 22.27 21.95
CA SER A 230 23.03 23.39 21.69
C SER A 230 22.78 23.96 20.29
N ALA A 231 23.02 25.26 20.12
CA ALA A 231 22.87 25.93 18.82
C ALA A 231 23.84 25.39 17.73
N ASP A 232 24.98 24.84 18.12
CA ASP A 232 25.98 24.29 17.21
C ASP A 232 25.72 22.82 16.82
N GLU A 233 24.71 22.19 17.41
CA GLU A 233 24.37 20.79 17.14
C GLU A 233 23.72 20.69 15.74
N LYS A 234 24.22 19.75 14.92
CA LYS A 234 23.67 19.49 13.59
C LYS A 234 22.29 18.85 13.70
N ASP A 235 21.47 19.11 12.69
CA ASP A 235 20.18 18.42 12.53
C ASP A 235 20.42 16.92 12.37
N SER A 236 19.61 16.13 13.05
CA SER A 236 19.65 14.67 12.93
C SER A 236 18.29 14.04 13.29
N TYR A 237 18.03 12.90 12.68
CA TYR A 237 16.89 12.05 13.06
C TYR A 237 17.35 10.92 13.95
N GLU A 238 16.62 10.66 15.03
CA GLU A 238 16.83 9.51 15.91
C GLU A 238 15.75 8.47 15.73
N SER A 239 16.12 7.20 15.90
CA SER A 239 15.19 6.08 15.83
C SER A 239 14.55 5.84 17.19
N LEU A 240 13.23 5.94 17.26
CA LEU A 240 12.45 5.56 18.45
C LEU A 240 12.17 4.04 18.51
N GLY A 241 12.78 3.26 17.61
CA GLY A 241 12.53 1.84 17.50
C GLY A 241 11.42 1.51 16.48
N LYS A 242 11.04 0.23 16.44
CA LYS A 242 9.98 -0.23 15.54
C LYS A 242 8.61 -0.03 16.18
N ARG A 243 7.66 0.51 15.43
CA ARG A 243 6.27 0.66 15.90
C ARG A 243 5.63 -0.71 16.04
N GLN A 244 5.05 -1.00 17.20
CA GLN A 244 4.20 -2.16 17.35
C GLN A 244 2.90 -1.95 16.59
N THR A 245 2.60 -2.84 15.64
CA THR A 245 1.40 -2.76 14.78
C THR A 245 0.29 -3.72 15.22
N GLY A 246 0.58 -4.60 16.18
CA GLY A 246 -0.35 -5.59 16.70
C GLY A 246 0.39 -6.79 17.28
N TYR A 247 -0.25 -7.95 17.18
CA TYR A 247 0.30 -9.23 17.64
C TYR A 247 0.36 -10.24 16.49
N GLU A 248 1.25 -11.20 16.59
CA GLU A 248 1.32 -12.30 15.62
C GLU A 248 0.17 -13.27 15.87
N MET A 249 -0.58 -13.57 14.80
CA MET A 249 -1.71 -14.49 14.84
C MET A 249 -1.32 -15.87 14.34
N ASP A 250 -1.94 -16.91 14.92
CA ASP A 250 -1.73 -18.31 14.55
C ASP A 250 -1.97 -18.53 13.05
N SER A 251 -0.99 -19.12 12.37
CA SER A 251 -1.02 -19.35 10.92
C SER A 251 -2.15 -20.30 10.48
N ARG A 252 -2.61 -21.19 11.36
CA ARG A 252 -3.71 -22.13 11.09
C ARG A 252 -5.05 -21.42 10.88
N PHE A 253 -5.19 -20.17 11.35
CA PHE A 253 -6.38 -19.34 11.22
C PHE A 253 -6.23 -18.24 10.15
N LYS A 254 -5.23 -18.36 9.28
CA LYS A 254 -5.06 -17.46 8.14
C LYS A 254 -5.62 -18.09 6.86
N MET A 255 -6.22 -17.27 6.01
CA MET A 255 -6.71 -17.70 4.70
C MET A 255 -6.50 -16.65 3.63
N LEU A 256 -6.67 -17.06 2.38
CA LEU A 256 -6.71 -16.17 1.23
C LEU A 256 -8.01 -15.35 1.24
N PHE A 257 -7.91 -14.07 0.85
CA PHE A 257 -9.03 -13.15 0.74
C PHE A 257 -9.90 -13.09 2.01
N PRO A 258 -9.34 -12.79 3.20
CA PRO A 258 -10.09 -12.80 4.45
C PRO A 258 -11.03 -11.58 4.51
N ARG A 259 -12.32 -11.85 4.54
CA ARG A 259 -13.35 -10.81 4.69
C ARG A 259 -13.84 -10.69 6.12
N MET A 260 -13.77 -11.77 6.88
CA MET A 260 -14.14 -11.87 8.29
C MET A 260 -12.90 -11.75 9.19
N TYR A 261 -12.20 -10.60 9.19
CA TYR A 261 -10.91 -10.45 9.89
C TYR A 261 -11.02 -9.73 11.25
N SER A 262 -12.06 -8.94 11.47
CA SER A 262 -12.19 -8.12 12.68
C SER A 262 -12.70 -8.90 13.87
N SER A 263 -12.02 -8.81 15.00
CA SER A 263 -12.40 -9.46 16.26
C SER A 263 -13.41 -8.66 17.11
N GLN A 264 -13.86 -7.51 16.64
CA GLN A 264 -14.86 -6.69 17.35
C GLN A 264 -16.20 -7.42 17.44
N GLY A 265 -16.81 -7.46 18.62
CA GLY A 265 -18.01 -8.28 18.90
C GLY A 265 -19.16 -8.07 17.93
N HIS A 266 -19.50 -6.83 17.59
CA HIS A 266 -20.56 -6.51 16.62
C HIS A 266 -20.25 -7.00 15.20
N HIS A 267 -18.96 -6.96 14.77
CA HIS A 267 -18.54 -7.55 13.50
C HIS A 267 -18.66 -9.08 13.53
N VAL A 268 -18.25 -9.71 14.62
CA VAL A 268 -18.34 -11.18 14.77
C VAL A 268 -19.79 -11.65 14.70
N THR A 269 -20.72 -10.92 15.32
CA THR A 269 -22.17 -11.21 15.20
C THR A 269 -22.62 -11.11 13.74
N ALA A 270 -22.29 -10.02 13.05
CA ALA A 270 -22.63 -9.86 11.64
C ALA A 270 -22.01 -10.97 10.76
N TYR A 271 -20.79 -11.42 11.05
CA TYR A 271 -20.15 -12.53 10.32
C TYR A 271 -20.93 -13.85 10.50
N LYS A 272 -21.37 -14.14 11.72
CA LYS A 272 -22.16 -15.34 12.00
C LYS A 272 -23.50 -15.31 11.29
N ASP A 273 -24.20 -14.19 11.34
CA ASP A 273 -25.52 -14.02 10.76
C ASP A 273 -25.48 -14.06 9.23
N TRP A 274 -24.68 -13.20 8.60
CA TRP A 274 -24.60 -13.10 7.13
C TRP A 274 -23.81 -14.22 6.47
N GLY A 275 -22.77 -14.72 7.15
CA GLY A 275 -21.93 -15.81 6.67
C GLY A 275 -22.53 -17.18 6.95
N ASN A 276 -23.49 -17.30 7.87
CA ASN A 276 -24.02 -18.57 8.40
C ASN A 276 -22.88 -19.50 8.84
N VAL A 277 -22.00 -18.96 9.70
CA VAL A 277 -20.74 -19.60 10.07
C VAL A 277 -21.00 -20.80 10.98
N LYS A 278 -20.68 -22.00 10.48
CA LYS A 278 -20.56 -23.25 11.24
C LYS A 278 -19.10 -23.56 11.53
N GLY A 279 -18.23 -23.25 10.58
CA GLY A 279 -16.78 -23.28 10.66
C GLY A 279 -16.18 -24.65 10.92
N LYS A 280 -14.83 -24.68 10.99
CA LYS A 280 -14.05 -25.84 11.40
C LYS A 280 -13.53 -25.61 12.81
N ARG A 281 -13.75 -26.58 13.71
CA ARG A 281 -13.21 -26.52 15.08
C ARG A 281 -11.73 -26.87 15.08
N ILE A 282 -10.91 -26.00 15.67
CA ILE A 282 -9.47 -26.18 15.80
C ILE A 282 -9.12 -25.98 17.29
N THR A 283 -8.49 -26.97 17.87
CA THR A 283 -7.98 -26.87 19.24
C THR A 283 -6.59 -26.28 19.24
N VAL A 284 -6.39 -25.25 20.04
CA VAL A 284 -5.13 -24.54 20.23
C VAL A 284 -4.72 -24.65 21.69
N ASP A 285 -3.43 -24.78 21.92
CA ASP A 285 -2.86 -24.68 23.27
C ASP A 285 -2.50 -23.21 23.54
N ARG A 286 -3.07 -22.67 24.60
CA ARG A 286 -2.74 -21.32 25.10
C ARG A 286 -2.10 -21.45 26.47
N CYS A 287 -0.80 -21.68 26.46
CA CYS A 287 0.00 -21.83 27.70
C CYS A 287 -0.55 -22.91 28.66
N GLY A 288 -0.72 -24.11 28.14
CA GLY A 288 -1.21 -25.25 28.92
C GLY A 288 -2.75 -25.31 29.08
N ARG A 289 -3.49 -24.35 28.50
CA ARG A 289 -4.96 -24.40 28.39
C ARG A 289 -5.35 -24.72 26.95
N GLN A 290 -6.05 -25.82 26.77
CA GLN A 290 -6.62 -26.16 25.46
C GLN A 290 -7.93 -25.40 25.26
N GLU A 291 -7.96 -24.59 24.20
CA GLU A 291 -9.15 -23.85 23.76
C GLU A 291 -9.55 -24.30 22.37
N THR A 292 -10.84 -24.58 22.15
CA THR A 292 -11.37 -24.95 20.84
C THR A 292 -12.03 -23.74 20.22
N LEU A 293 -11.43 -23.27 19.12
CA LEU A 293 -11.91 -22.11 18.36
C LEU A 293 -12.52 -22.55 17.03
N VAL A 294 -13.49 -21.75 16.55
CA VAL A 294 -14.18 -22.01 15.28
C VAL A 294 -13.57 -21.11 14.19
N MET A 295 -12.91 -21.74 13.23
CA MET A 295 -12.39 -21.05 12.05
C MET A 295 -13.44 -21.09 10.92
N PRO A 296 -13.87 -19.95 10.36
CA PRO A 296 -14.73 -19.93 9.19
C PRO A 296 -14.09 -20.65 7.99
N THR A 297 -14.93 -21.31 7.20
CA THR A 297 -14.49 -21.91 5.93
C THR A 297 -14.42 -20.85 4.82
N MET A 298 -13.70 -21.16 3.73
CA MET A 298 -13.65 -20.27 2.56
C MET A 298 -15.03 -20.03 1.95
N GLY A 299 -15.90 -21.05 1.94
CA GLY A 299 -17.28 -20.92 1.45
C GLY A 299 -18.12 -19.94 2.27
N GLU A 300 -18.00 -19.99 3.59
CA GLU A 300 -18.68 -19.05 4.51
C GLU A 300 -18.12 -17.63 4.36
N ASN A 301 -16.81 -17.48 4.23
CA ASN A 301 -16.15 -16.21 3.97
C ASN A 301 -16.62 -15.57 2.65
N LEU A 302 -16.72 -16.35 1.57
CA LEU A 302 -17.26 -15.88 0.29
C LEU A 302 -18.76 -15.60 0.37
N ARG A 303 -19.53 -16.38 1.11
CA ARG A 303 -20.96 -16.09 1.37
C ARG A 303 -21.11 -14.72 2.02
N PHE A 304 -20.36 -14.45 3.08
CA PHE A 304 -20.36 -13.13 3.73
C PHE A 304 -19.97 -12.02 2.75
N PHE A 305 -18.93 -12.22 1.93
CA PHE A 305 -18.52 -11.26 0.92
C PHE A 305 -19.64 -10.92 -0.05
N PHE A 306 -20.28 -11.91 -0.65
CA PHE A 306 -21.32 -11.67 -1.65
C PHE A 306 -22.64 -11.20 -1.03
N SER A 307 -23.11 -11.80 0.08
CA SER A 307 -24.38 -11.43 0.69
C SER A 307 -24.33 -10.08 1.39
N TYR A 308 -23.30 -9.84 2.21
CA TYR A 308 -23.20 -8.61 2.98
C TYR A 308 -22.45 -7.51 2.24
N GLN A 309 -21.18 -7.73 1.84
CA GLN A 309 -20.36 -6.65 1.30
C GLN A 309 -20.79 -6.24 -0.11
N VAL A 310 -21.07 -7.19 -1.00
CA VAL A 310 -21.48 -6.87 -2.37
C VAL A 310 -22.97 -6.53 -2.42
N ASN A 311 -23.85 -7.42 -1.96
CA ASN A 311 -25.29 -7.22 -2.11
C ASN A 311 -25.83 -6.15 -1.15
N PHE A 312 -25.71 -6.37 0.15
CA PHE A 312 -26.32 -5.49 1.14
C PHE A 312 -25.61 -4.13 1.24
N MET A 313 -24.27 -4.10 1.26
CA MET A 313 -23.54 -2.82 1.39
C MET A 313 -23.35 -2.11 0.04
N TYR A 314 -22.69 -2.76 -0.93
CA TYR A 314 -22.30 -2.09 -2.17
C TYR A 314 -23.52 -1.78 -3.07
N TRP A 315 -24.33 -2.79 -3.43
CA TRP A 315 -25.47 -2.58 -4.32
C TRP A 315 -26.52 -1.66 -3.72
N ARG A 316 -26.84 -1.81 -2.45
CA ARG A 316 -27.77 -0.89 -1.78
C ARG A 316 -27.26 0.55 -1.81
N TYR A 317 -25.99 0.77 -1.45
CA TYR A 317 -25.40 2.10 -1.48
C TYR A 317 -25.31 2.68 -2.89
N PHE A 318 -24.97 1.85 -3.89
CA PHE A 318 -24.97 2.24 -5.29
C PHE A 318 -26.38 2.63 -5.78
N MET A 319 -27.39 1.84 -5.45
CA MET A 319 -28.78 2.09 -5.85
C MET A 319 -29.37 3.35 -5.22
N TRP A 320 -28.88 3.82 -4.08
CA TRP A 320 -29.31 5.10 -3.52
C TRP A 320 -29.10 6.30 -4.45
N ASN A 321 -28.20 6.22 -5.39
CA ASN A 321 -28.01 7.27 -6.40
C ASN A 321 -29.14 7.33 -7.43
N PHE A 322 -29.94 6.23 -7.55
CA PHE A 322 -30.96 6.10 -8.58
C PHE A 322 -32.37 5.95 -7.97
N ALA A 323 -32.53 5.24 -6.88
CA ALA A 323 -33.82 4.90 -6.30
C ALA A 323 -34.25 5.84 -5.15
N GLY A 324 -33.41 6.74 -4.73
CA GLY A 324 -33.64 7.57 -3.54
C GLY A 324 -33.52 6.78 -2.23
N ARG A 325 -33.58 7.51 -1.13
CA ARG A 325 -33.51 6.96 0.22
C ARG A 325 -34.83 7.19 0.93
N GLN A 326 -35.43 6.13 1.45
CA GLN A 326 -36.74 6.22 2.06
C GLN A 326 -36.69 6.93 3.43
N ASN A 327 -35.67 6.63 4.25
CA ASN A 327 -35.43 7.28 5.53
C ASN A 327 -33.94 7.25 5.91
N ASP A 328 -33.56 7.89 7.01
CA ASP A 328 -32.18 7.95 7.48
C ASP A 328 -31.77 6.77 8.35
N LEU A 329 -32.74 5.95 8.78
CA LEU A 329 -32.47 4.77 9.58
C LEU A 329 -32.06 3.60 8.70
N GLN A 330 -30.90 3.03 9.00
CA GLN A 330 -30.36 1.92 8.23
C GLN A 330 -31.19 0.65 8.47
N SER A 331 -31.60 -0.04 7.39
CA SER A 331 -32.38 -1.28 7.42
C SER A 331 -33.82 -1.15 7.93
N HIS A 332 -34.37 0.06 7.99
CA HIS A 332 -35.80 0.31 8.14
C HIS A 332 -36.35 0.81 6.81
N GLY A 333 -37.06 -0.01 6.13
CA GLY A 333 -37.72 0.29 4.86
C GLY A 333 -39.16 -0.07 4.90
#